data_1ee4cd8fbca8b2ebb3e856854164effc
#
_entry.id   1ee4cd8fbca8b2ebb3e856854164effc
#
_cell.length_a   1.000
_cell.length_b   1.000
_cell.length_c   1.000
_cell.angle_alpha   90.00
_cell.angle_beta   90.00
_cell.angle_gamma   90.00
#
_symmetry.space_group_name_H-M   'P 1'
#
loop_
_entity.id
_entity.type
_entity.pdbx_description
1 polymer ?
#
loop_
_entity_poly.entity_id
_entity_poly.type
_entity_poly.pdbx_seq_one_letter_code
_entity_poly.pdbx_strand_id
1 'polypeptide(L)'
;GLVNMDLIAGLPADSLEGFGRTLDQVLDMDPANVTVHTLALKKGSRLIEEGGELPAPETGEAMRELASGRLRGAGHAPYYLYRQKYMSGSFENVGWTRPGGLCAYNIVMMEELQTVLSLGAGGITKLVDPDRRKILRLNNPKYAKEYLDSWDKVAESKRAAARFQGELARRSR
;
A
#
# COMPACT_ATOMS: atom_id res chain seq x y z
N GLY A 1 3.59 18.33 -10.40
CA GLY A 1 2.66 17.34 -9.81
C GLY A 1 3.22 16.86 -8.47
N LEU A 2 2.36 16.33 -7.60
CA LEU A 2 2.81 15.76 -6.33
C LEU A 2 3.49 14.39 -6.56
N VAL A 3 4.67 14.19 -5.98
CA VAL A 3 5.40 12.93 -6.05
C VAL A 3 5.31 12.22 -4.71
N ASN A 4 5.01 10.91 -4.73
CA ASN A 4 5.15 10.00 -3.60
C ASN A 4 6.36 9.09 -3.84
N MET A 5 7.21 8.94 -2.84
CA MET A 5 8.36 8.04 -2.89
C MET A 5 8.22 6.97 -1.80
N ASP A 6 8.45 5.72 -2.18
CA ASP A 6 8.31 4.58 -1.26
C ASP A 6 9.70 4.05 -0.86
N LEU A 7 9.88 3.83 0.44
CA LEU A 7 11.06 3.21 1.03
C LEU A 7 10.67 1.91 1.74
N ILE A 8 11.58 0.95 1.76
CA ILE A 8 11.38 -0.31 2.48
C ILE A 8 12.45 -0.44 3.57
N ALA A 9 12.03 -0.47 4.83
CA ALA A 9 12.89 -0.76 5.96
C ALA A 9 13.03 -2.27 6.14
N GLY A 10 14.23 -2.74 6.47
CA GLY A 10 14.53 -4.14 6.75
C GLY A 10 14.78 -4.99 5.50
N LEU A 11 15.29 -4.41 4.42
CA LEU A 11 15.77 -5.19 3.27
C LEU A 11 17.00 -6.01 3.64
N PRO A 12 17.16 -7.24 3.08
CA PRO A 12 18.39 -8.02 3.23
C PRO A 12 19.61 -7.21 2.80
N ALA A 13 20.71 -7.41 3.49
CA ALA A 13 21.98 -6.73 3.25
C ALA A 13 21.95 -5.19 3.37
N ASP A 14 20.85 -4.59 3.80
CA ASP A 14 20.81 -3.16 4.13
C ASP A 14 21.19 -2.94 5.60
N SER A 15 21.68 -1.75 5.89
CA SER A 15 22.07 -1.31 7.22
C SER A 15 21.33 -0.03 7.61
N LEU A 16 21.30 0.28 8.91
CA LEU A 16 20.73 1.55 9.40
C LEU A 16 21.38 2.76 8.72
N GLU A 17 22.70 2.72 8.51
CA GLU A 17 23.43 3.75 7.78
C GLU A 17 23.05 3.83 6.31
N GLY A 18 22.96 2.67 5.62
CA GLY A 18 22.55 2.58 4.21
C GLY A 18 21.16 3.15 4.00
N PHE A 19 20.20 2.71 4.82
CA PHE A 19 18.85 3.24 4.81
C PHE A 19 18.81 4.74 5.10
N GLY A 20 19.61 5.21 6.07
CA GLY A 20 19.74 6.63 6.40
C GLY A 20 20.23 7.48 5.21
N ARG A 21 21.26 7.03 4.50
CA ARG A 21 21.75 7.71 3.27
C ARG A 21 20.67 7.75 2.17
N THR A 22 19.96 6.66 1.97
CA THR A 22 18.86 6.60 1.01
C THR A 22 17.75 7.59 1.37
N LEU A 23 17.38 7.65 2.64
CA LEU A 23 16.37 8.60 3.13
C LEU A 23 16.81 10.04 2.93
N ASP A 24 18.08 10.37 3.17
CA ASP A 24 18.61 11.72 2.95
C ASP A 24 18.50 12.10 1.46
N GLN A 25 18.88 11.20 0.56
CA GLN A 25 18.74 11.42 -0.89
C GLN A 25 17.28 11.62 -1.30
N VAL A 26 16.36 10.87 -0.70
CA VAL A 26 14.91 11.05 -0.94
C VAL A 26 14.45 12.42 -0.46
N LEU A 27 14.89 12.85 0.72
CA LEU A 27 14.54 14.17 1.26
C LEU A 27 15.11 15.32 0.43
N ASP A 28 16.33 15.15 -0.12
CA ASP A 28 16.96 16.13 -1.02
C ASP A 28 16.17 16.30 -2.35
N MET A 29 15.43 15.26 -2.79
CA MET A 29 14.53 15.35 -3.95
C MET A 29 13.24 16.09 -3.66
N ASP A 30 12.99 16.47 -2.41
CA ASP A 30 11.85 17.25 -1.96
C ASP A 30 10.46 16.67 -2.33
N PRO A 31 10.17 15.37 -2.10
CA PRO A 31 8.89 14.79 -2.45
C PRO A 31 7.76 15.32 -1.55
N ALA A 32 6.56 15.43 -2.12
CA ALA A 32 5.37 15.81 -1.36
C ALA A 32 4.98 14.74 -0.33
N ASN A 33 5.21 13.48 -0.68
CA ASN A 33 4.88 12.32 0.15
C ASN A 33 6.03 11.31 0.19
N VAL A 34 6.20 10.67 1.33
CA VAL A 34 7.09 9.52 1.52
C VAL A 34 6.32 8.43 2.24
N THR A 35 6.37 7.20 1.73
CA THR A 35 5.83 6.03 2.44
C THR A 35 6.98 5.15 2.91
N VAL A 36 7.00 4.87 4.19
CA VAL A 36 7.97 3.94 4.78
C VAL A 36 7.27 2.61 5.04
N HIS A 37 7.64 1.61 4.24
CA HIS A 37 7.19 0.23 4.37
C HIS A 37 8.14 -0.56 5.25
N THR A 38 7.62 -1.54 5.96
CA THR A 38 8.43 -2.61 6.55
C THR A 38 8.38 -3.82 5.64
N LEU A 39 9.53 -4.47 5.42
CA LEU A 39 9.59 -5.66 4.59
C LEU A 39 8.61 -6.72 5.10
N ALA A 40 7.72 -7.16 4.21
CA ALA A 40 6.77 -8.23 4.45
C ALA A 40 7.12 -9.43 3.59
N LEU A 41 7.38 -10.57 4.22
CA LEU A 41 7.68 -11.82 3.51
C LEU A 41 6.39 -12.44 2.98
N LYS A 42 6.27 -12.53 1.68
CA LYS A 42 5.13 -13.21 1.03
C LYS A 42 5.55 -14.62 0.64
N LYS A 43 4.71 -15.60 0.98
CA LYS A 43 4.89 -16.98 0.53
C LYS A 43 5.02 -17.05 -1.00
N GLY A 44 6.06 -17.72 -1.50
CA GLY A 44 6.39 -17.80 -2.92
C GLY A 44 7.13 -16.57 -3.45
N SER A 45 7.70 -15.73 -2.59
CA SER A 45 8.65 -14.71 -3.01
C SER A 45 10.04 -15.33 -3.19
N ARG A 46 10.79 -14.88 -4.19
CA ARG A 46 12.16 -15.34 -4.43
C ARG A 46 13.06 -15.18 -3.21
N LEU A 47 12.84 -14.14 -2.43
CA LEU A 47 13.58 -13.89 -1.19
C LEU A 47 13.45 -15.03 -0.17
N ILE A 48 12.25 -15.64 -0.07
CA ILE A 48 12.04 -16.84 0.79
C ILE A 48 12.64 -18.08 0.13
N GLU A 49 12.46 -18.24 -1.19
CA GLU A 49 12.93 -19.42 -1.92
C GLU A 49 14.46 -19.49 -1.99
N GLU A 50 15.13 -18.36 -2.07
CA GLU A 50 16.58 -18.24 -2.12
C GLU A 50 17.23 -18.25 -0.71
N GLY A 51 16.45 -18.36 0.37
CA GLY A 51 16.94 -18.46 1.74
C GLY A 51 17.65 -17.19 2.23
N GLY A 52 17.27 -16.03 1.73
CA GLY A 52 17.85 -14.75 2.12
C GLY A 52 17.72 -14.50 3.62
N GLU A 53 18.83 -14.22 4.31
CA GLU A 53 18.82 -13.81 5.69
C GLU A 53 18.13 -12.45 5.82
N LEU A 54 17.13 -12.40 6.69
CA LEU A 54 16.50 -11.14 7.07
C LEU A 54 17.31 -10.45 8.14
N PRO A 55 17.40 -9.11 8.10
CA PRO A 55 17.98 -8.40 9.23
C PRO A 55 17.16 -8.65 10.49
N ALA A 56 17.82 -8.54 11.63
CA ALA A 56 17.16 -8.63 12.91
C ALA A 56 15.99 -7.65 13.00
N PRO A 57 14.87 -8.01 13.63
CA PRO A 57 13.68 -7.13 13.75
C PRO A 57 14.02 -5.74 14.28
N GLU A 58 14.98 -5.67 15.20
CA GLU A 58 15.48 -4.42 15.82
C GLU A 58 16.08 -3.46 14.77
N THR A 59 16.71 -4.00 13.73
CA THR A 59 17.26 -3.19 12.63
C THR A 59 16.14 -2.48 11.85
N GLY A 60 15.07 -3.20 11.53
CA GLY A 60 13.89 -2.62 10.88
C GLY A 60 13.20 -1.56 11.75
N GLU A 61 13.14 -1.78 13.07
CA GLU A 61 12.61 -0.81 14.04
C GLU A 61 13.47 0.46 14.07
N ALA A 62 14.79 0.32 14.21
CA ALA A 62 15.71 1.45 14.19
C ALA A 62 15.64 2.27 12.89
N MET A 63 15.51 1.61 11.73
CA MET A 63 15.30 2.29 10.44
C MET A 63 14.02 3.11 10.43
N ARG A 64 12.93 2.59 10.97
CA ARG A 64 11.63 3.30 11.04
C ARG A 64 11.67 4.48 12.00
N GLU A 65 12.32 4.32 13.16
CA GLU A 65 12.52 5.42 14.10
C GLU A 65 13.36 6.54 13.49
N LEU A 66 14.46 6.18 12.81
CA LEU A 66 15.28 7.12 12.06
C LEU A 66 14.44 7.87 11.00
N ALA A 67 13.64 7.14 10.23
CA ALA A 67 12.75 7.73 9.21
C ALA A 67 11.75 8.70 9.83
N SER A 68 11.10 8.29 10.92
CA SER A 68 10.12 9.14 11.62
C SER A 68 10.76 10.44 12.11
N GLY A 69 11.94 10.37 12.70
CA GLY A 69 12.67 11.56 13.16
C GLY A 69 13.03 12.52 12.03
N ARG A 70 13.62 12.00 10.95
CA ARG A 70 14.06 12.80 9.80
C ARG A 70 12.90 13.39 9.00
N LEU A 71 11.84 12.60 8.76
CA LEU A 71 10.65 13.07 8.05
C LEU A 71 9.93 14.18 8.83
N ARG A 72 9.80 14.04 10.15
CA ARG A 72 9.26 15.14 11.00
C ARG A 72 10.15 16.37 10.95
N GLY A 73 11.46 16.20 11.05
CA GLY A 73 12.43 17.31 10.93
C GLY A 73 12.36 18.02 9.59
N ALA A 74 12.01 17.31 8.51
CA ALA A 74 11.80 17.85 7.16
C ALA A 74 10.38 18.40 6.92
N GLY A 75 9.53 18.48 7.95
CA GLY A 75 8.19 19.07 7.86
C GLY A 75 7.11 18.13 7.34
N HIS A 76 7.36 16.82 7.28
CA HIS A 76 6.34 15.84 6.97
C HIS A 76 5.60 15.39 8.23
N ALA A 77 4.30 15.09 8.08
CA ALA A 77 3.46 14.51 9.13
C ALA A 77 2.86 13.17 8.64
N PRO A 78 2.65 12.20 9.55
CA PRO A 78 1.97 10.98 9.18
C PRO A 78 0.51 11.28 8.82
N TYR A 79 -0.02 10.65 7.75
CA TYR A 79 -1.40 10.88 7.32
C TYR A 79 -2.20 9.61 7.05
N TYR A 80 -1.55 8.47 6.90
CA TYR A 80 -2.17 7.16 6.92
C TYR A 80 -1.19 6.12 7.46
N LEU A 81 -1.75 5.02 7.95
CA LEU A 81 -0.98 3.84 8.35
C LEU A 81 -1.76 2.58 8.01
N TYR A 82 -1.03 1.49 7.77
CA TYR A 82 -1.64 0.19 7.57
C TYR A 82 -0.70 -0.95 7.95
N ARG A 83 -1.28 -2.09 8.32
CA ARG A 83 -0.54 -3.32 8.60
C ARG A 83 -0.73 -4.33 7.49
N GLN A 84 0.36 -4.98 7.10
CA GLN A 84 0.30 -6.16 6.24
C GLN A 84 0.40 -7.42 7.09
N LYS A 85 -0.24 -8.49 6.64
CA LYS A 85 0.00 -9.82 7.23
C LYS A 85 1.43 -10.27 6.91
N TYR A 86 2.03 -11.02 7.86
CA TYR A 86 3.40 -11.58 7.71
C TYR A 86 4.54 -10.55 7.68
N MET A 87 4.36 -9.42 8.31
CA MET A 87 5.45 -8.49 8.56
C MET A 87 6.30 -8.99 9.75
N SER A 88 7.62 -8.82 9.64
CA SER A 88 8.52 -8.99 10.78
C SER A 88 8.16 -7.94 11.85
N GLY A 89 7.96 -8.34 13.11
CA GLY A 89 7.76 -7.43 14.24
C GLY A 89 6.40 -6.76 14.36
N SER A 90 5.36 -7.15 13.60
CA SER A 90 4.01 -6.55 13.67
C SER A 90 3.98 -5.03 13.46
N PHE A 91 4.93 -4.49 12.73
CA PHE A 91 5.08 -3.06 12.47
C PHE A 91 4.06 -2.52 11.48
N GLU A 92 3.85 -1.21 11.51
CA GLU A 92 2.95 -0.49 10.60
C GLU A 92 3.75 0.16 9.47
N ASN A 93 3.15 0.18 8.28
CA ASN A 93 3.61 1.03 7.18
C ASN A 93 2.99 2.41 7.36
N VAL A 94 3.78 3.46 7.26
CA VAL A 94 3.33 4.83 7.50
C VAL A 94 3.56 5.68 6.26
N GLY A 95 2.50 6.35 5.81
CA GLY A 95 2.58 7.40 4.79
C GLY A 95 2.75 8.76 5.45
N TRP A 96 3.73 9.50 4.97
CA TRP A 96 4.11 10.83 5.43
C TRP A 96 3.84 11.86 4.34
N THR A 97 3.37 13.03 4.71
CA THR A 97 3.04 14.11 3.77
C THR A 97 3.46 15.47 4.29
N ARG A 98 3.80 16.37 3.36
CA ARG A 98 3.90 17.79 3.66
C ARG A 98 2.52 18.46 3.70
N PRO A 99 2.38 19.62 4.35
CA PRO A 99 1.16 20.40 4.28
C PRO A 99 0.72 20.64 2.82
N GLY A 100 -0.55 20.33 2.51
CA GLY A 100 -1.09 20.42 1.15
C GLY A 100 -0.73 19.27 0.19
N GLY A 101 0.08 18.30 0.62
CA GLY A 101 0.52 17.16 -0.19
C GLY A 101 -0.32 15.89 -0.06
N LEU A 102 -1.45 15.90 0.62
CA LEU A 102 -2.29 14.72 0.85
C LEU A 102 -2.65 13.99 -0.45
N CYS A 103 -2.34 12.70 -0.52
CA CYS A 103 -2.76 11.84 -1.61
C CYS A 103 -4.11 11.20 -1.28
N ALA A 104 -5.18 11.72 -1.89
CA ALA A 104 -6.54 11.22 -1.69
C ALA A 104 -6.67 9.72 -2.03
N TYR A 105 -5.96 9.25 -3.04
CA TYR A 105 -5.93 7.82 -3.39
C TYR A 105 -5.45 6.94 -2.23
N ASN A 106 -4.36 7.33 -1.57
CA ASN A 106 -3.84 6.55 -0.43
C ASN A 106 -4.84 6.51 0.73
N ILE A 107 -5.46 7.65 1.05
CA ILE A 107 -6.48 7.72 2.10
C ILE A 107 -7.66 6.82 1.75
N VAL A 108 -8.21 6.95 0.55
CA VAL A 108 -9.36 6.15 0.09
C VAL A 108 -9.07 4.65 0.11
N MET A 109 -7.85 4.27 -0.30
CA MET A 109 -7.43 2.86 -0.36
C MET A 109 -7.25 2.26 1.04
N MET A 110 -6.68 3.01 1.98
CA MET A 110 -6.35 2.51 3.33
C MET A 110 -7.56 2.56 4.27
N GLU A 111 -8.33 3.64 4.22
CA GLU A 111 -9.53 3.80 5.05
C GLU A 111 -10.78 3.14 4.45
N GLU A 112 -10.67 2.55 3.25
CA GLU A 112 -11.76 1.85 2.55
C GLU A 112 -13.06 2.70 2.47
N LEU A 113 -12.91 4.00 2.18
CA LEU A 113 -14.00 4.99 2.22
C LEU A 113 -14.97 4.88 1.05
N GLN A 114 -14.54 4.34 -0.08
CA GLN A 114 -15.37 4.23 -1.28
C GLN A 114 -15.03 2.99 -2.10
N THR A 115 -15.92 2.65 -3.01
CA THR A 115 -15.68 1.59 -4.00
C THR A 115 -14.49 1.93 -4.88
N VAL A 116 -13.58 0.96 -5.04
CA VAL A 116 -12.41 1.06 -5.92
C VAL A 116 -12.51 -0.02 -6.99
N LEU A 117 -12.62 0.38 -8.25
CA LEU A 117 -12.60 -0.53 -9.39
C LEU A 117 -11.14 -0.82 -9.80
N SER A 118 -10.79 -2.09 -9.86
CA SER A 118 -9.47 -2.53 -10.29
C SER A 118 -9.52 -3.12 -11.69
N LEU A 119 -8.60 -2.72 -12.55
CA LEU A 119 -8.36 -3.28 -13.88
C LEU A 119 -7.03 -4.05 -13.89
N GLY A 120 -6.89 -4.99 -14.82
CA GLY A 120 -5.67 -5.78 -14.97
C GLY A 120 -5.65 -7.08 -14.16
N ALA A 121 -4.69 -7.93 -14.49
CA ALA A 121 -4.45 -9.22 -13.82
C ALA A 121 -4.06 -9.01 -12.35
N GLY A 122 -4.55 -9.88 -11.47
CA GLY A 122 -4.29 -9.83 -10.03
C GLY A 122 -4.96 -8.67 -9.30
N GLY A 123 -5.68 -7.80 -10.00
CA GLY A 123 -6.38 -6.67 -9.40
C GLY A 123 -7.58 -7.09 -8.56
N ILE A 124 -7.88 -6.32 -7.52
CA ILE A 124 -9.00 -6.57 -6.60
C ILE A 124 -9.91 -5.35 -6.59
N THR A 125 -11.11 -5.49 -7.10
CA THR A 125 -12.17 -4.50 -6.95
C THR A 125 -12.73 -4.57 -5.54
N LYS A 126 -12.76 -3.47 -4.82
CA LYS A 126 -13.39 -3.34 -3.50
C LYS A 126 -14.72 -2.61 -3.66
N LEU A 127 -15.81 -3.26 -3.29
CA LEU A 127 -17.14 -2.67 -3.24
C LEU A 127 -17.44 -2.31 -1.80
N VAL A 128 -17.61 -1.03 -1.50
CA VAL A 128 -17.83 -0.52 -0.15
C VAL A 128 -19.30 -0.15 0.03
N ASP A 129 -19.95 -0.75 1.04
CA ASP A 129 -21.29 -0.39 1.51
C ASP A 129 -21.14 0.33 2.85
N PRO A 130 -21.17 1.66 2.90
CA PRO A 130 -20.93 2.42 4.12
C PRO A 130 -22.04 2.21 5.16
N ASP A 131 -23.29 2.02 4.72
CA ASP A 131 -24.44 1.85 5.61
C ASP A 131 -24.37 0.54 6.39
N ARG A 132 -23.90 -0.53 5.71
CA ARG A 132 -23.77 -1.86 6.30
C ARG A 132 -22.37 -2.15 6.84
N ARG A 133 -21.44 -1.23 6.71
CA ARG A 133 -20.02 -1.41 7.05
C ARG A 133 -19.44 -2.69 6.44
N LYS A 134 -19.83 -2.97 5.18
CA LYS A 134 -19.49 -4.20 4.48
C LYS A 134 -18.61 -3.91 3.26
N ILE A 135 -17.56 -4.71 3.11
CA ILE A 135 -16.67 -4.66 1.94
C ILE A 135 -16.73 -6.01 1.23
N LEU A 136 -17.09 -5.97 -0.04
CA LEU A 136 -17.02 -7.13 -0.93
C LEU A 136 -15.81 -6.99 -1.84
N ARG A 137 -15.09 -8.09 -2.07
CA ARG A 137 -13.91 -8.11 -2.93
C ARG A 137 -14.17 -9.01 -4.14
N LEU A 138 -13.99 -8.44 -5.33
CA LEU A 138 -14.06 -9.14 -6.60
C LEU A 138 -12.65 -9.22 -7.19
N ASN A 139 -12.12 -10.43 -7.26
CA ASN A 139 -10.76 -10.68 -7.71
C ASN A 139 -10.73 -10.91 -9.23
N ASN A 140 -9.84 -10.23 -9.93
CA ASN A 140 -9.47 -10.59 -11.29
C ASN A 140 -8.56 -11.84 -11.29
N PRO A 141 -8.48 -12.61 -12.39
CA PRO A 141 -7.49 -13.68 -12.54
C PRO A 141 -6.07 -13.18 -12.26
N LYS A 142 -5.28 -14.02 -11.58
CA LYS A 142 -3.96 -13.60 -11.05
C LYS A 142 -2.94 -13.37 -12.15
N TYR A 143 -2.94 -14.19 -13.19
CA TYR A 143 -1.95 -14.14 -14.25
C TYR A 143 -2.48 -13.43 -15.49
N ALA A 144 -1.59 -12.72 -16.20
CA ALA A 144 -1.96 -11.91 -17.36
C ALA A 144 -2.68 -12.74 -18.45
N LYS A 145 -2.17 -13.95 -18.75
CA LYS A 145 -2.81 -14.83 -19.71
C LYS A 145 -4.21 -15.23 -19.29
N GLU A 146 -4.41 -15.67 -18.05
CA GLU A 146 -5.73 -16.05 -17.52
C GLU A 146 -6.71 -14.85 -17.54
N TYR A 147 -6.21 -13.65 -17.27
CA TYR A 147 -7.03 -12.43 -17.32
C TYR A 147 -7.54 -12.16 -18.74
N LEU A 148 -6.67 -12.32 -19.75
CA LEU A 148 -7.03 -12.13 -21.16
C LEU A 148 -7.98 -13.23 -21.65
N ASP A 149 -7.73 -14.48 -21.27
CA ASP A 149 -8.54 -15.63 -21.67
C ASP A 149 -9.92 -15.67 -20.97
N SER A 150 -10.08 -14.90 -19.87
CA SER A 150 -11.32 -14.85 -19.04
C SER A 150 -12.09 -13.55 -19.19
N TRP A 151 -12.06 -12.92 -20.35
CA TRP A 151 -12.67 -11.59 -20.57
C TRP A 151 -14.15 -11.50 -20.14
N ASP A 152 -14.97 -12.50 -20.48
CA ASP A 152 -16.39 -12.52 -20.13
C ASP A 152 -16.60 -12.53 -18.61
N LYS A 153 -15.80 -13.28 -17.87
CA LYS A 153 -15.82 -13.33 -16.40
C LYS A 153 -15.40 -11.98 -15.80
N VAL A 154 -14.36 -11.37 -16.37
CA VAL A 154 -13.90 -10.04 -15.93
C VAL A 154 -14.98 -8.98 -16.21
N ALA A 155 -15.59 -8.99 -17.39
CA ALA A 155 -16.67 -8.09 -17.75
C ALA A 155 -17.89 -8.25 -16.82
N GLU A 156 -18.30 -9.49 -16.52
CA GLU A 156 -19.41 -9.75 -15.59
C GLU A 156 -19.09 -9.26 -14.16
N SER A 157 -17.86 -9.42 -13.69
CA SER A 157 -17.41 -8.83 -12.42
C SER A 157 -17.58 -7.29 -12.40
N LYS A 158 -17.31 -6.60 -13.51
CA LYS A 158 -17.50 -5.14 -13.61
C LYS A 158 -18.98 -4.75 -13.68
N ARG A 159 -19.81 -5.54 -14.37
CA ARG A 159 -21.28 -5.34 -14.35
C ARG A 159 -21.85 -5.55 -12.93
N ALA A 160 -21.35 -6.54 -12.19
CA ALA A 160 -21.75 -6.75 -10.80
C ALA A 160 -21.38 -5.53 -9.92
N ALA A 161 -20.19 -4.94 -10.12
CA ALA A 161 -19.81 -3.72 -9.44
C ALA A 161 -20.73 -2.54 -9.78
N ALA A 162 -21.10 -2.39 -11.05
CA ALA A 162 -22.03 -1.33 -11.47
C ALA A 162 -23.43 -1.52 -10.88
N ARG A 163 -23.97 -2.75 -10.84
CA ARG A 163 -25.24 -3.07 -10.17
C ARG A 163 -25.21 -2.71 -8.69
N PHE A 164 -24.13 -3.10 -7.99
CA PHE A 164 -23.96 -2.77 -6.56
C PHE A 164 -23.99 -1.26 -6.31
N GLN A 165 -23.29 -0.47 -7.12
CA GLN A 165 -23.29 1.00 -7.00
C GLN A 165 -24.67 1.58 -7.31
N GLY A 166 -25.38 1.05 -8.31
CA GLY A 166 -26.75 1.46 -8.64
C GLY A 166 -27.75 1.17 -7.49
N GLU A 167 -27.55 0.09 -6.76
CA GLU A 167 -28.37 -0.24 -5.57
C GLU A 167 -28.07 0.70 -4.41
N LEU A 168 -26.80 1.03 -4.15
CA LEU A 168 -26.41 2.01 -3.15
C LEU A 168 -27.03 3.37 -3.44
N ALA A 169 -26.92 3.86 -4.66
CA ALA A 169 -27.47 5.16 -5.07
C ALA A 169 -28.99 5.24 -4.94
N ARG A 170 -29.70 4.10 -5.06
CA ARG A 170 -31.16 4.03 -4.83
C ARG A 170 -31.55 4.06 -3.35
N ARG A 171 -30.70 3.52 -2.48
CA ARG A 171 -30.94 3.53 -1.01
C ARG A 171 -30.66 4.89 -0.37
N SER A 172 -29.81 5.69 -0.98
CA SER A 172 -29.40 7.02 -0.49
C SER A 172 -30.34 8.15 -0.92
N ARG A 173 -31.41 7.83 -1.67
CA ARG A 173 -32.51 8.72 -2.05
C ARG A 173 -33.74 8.50 -1.21
#